data_f8ee2b989ceb9debaa7a55b557a904c1
#
_entry.id   f8ee2b989ceb9debaa7a55b557a904c1
#
_cell.length_a   1.000
_cell.length_b   1.000
_cell.length_c   1.000
_cell.angle_alpha   90.00
_cell.angle_beta   90.00
_cell.angle_gamma   90.00
#
_symmetry.space_group_name_H-M   'P 1'
#
loop_
_entity.id
_entity.type
_entity.pdbx_description
1 polymer ?
#
loop_
_entity_poly.entity_id
_entity_poly.type
_entity_poly.pdbx_seq_one_letter_code
_entity_poly.pdbx_strand_id
1 'polypeptide(L)'
;NFSTVCHDEEFCSLSLEDVKIILNNPNLSINSEQEVFEAGLRWIKSNSKHEVYLPEVLGCVRLGSLTPDYLRETVLTNSHVRENLFCWKIVQNALEFVLSPPSEKQKVSGAGHNAARIAEGYGDQLLAIGGLNGSDAVNTVETYNMYTDSWEVACDMPTSRYGVAVAKLHGQVYCMGGCTSGVFLDICECYDTEQDTWQVVSSMSRPRKYLGAAQSHNRIFAIGGTDGYTKQKSVESFDPNRNKWLPCSPMEIPRMYVGTATIGGLIYAVGGHDGVKRLKSVECFDVINNCWLPVSPMDSERSVAGVTAMDNVMYCVGGFNGFSHLKDACMYDPRIDKWMAIANMSQPRSSSCLVAMKGRLYVLGGFNGQFLQSVEMYDPRANSWELVADMTMTRVHFGASVM
;
A
#
# COMPACT_ATOMS: atom_id res chain seq x y z
N ASN A 1 10.02 -3.90 19.43
CA ASN A 1 9.73 -2.46 19.45
C ASN A 1 11.06 -1.70 19.60
N PHE A 2 11.31 -0.68 18.76
CA PHE A 2 12.55 0.10 18.79
C PHE A 2 12.77 0.79 20.13
N SER A 3 11.71 1.37 20.71
CA SER A 3 11.73 2.03 22.01
C SER A 3 12.24 1.14 23.15
N THR A 4 12.11 -0.17 23.03
CA THR A 4 12.67 -1.14 24.01
C THR A 4 14.13 -1.45 23.69
N VAL A 5 14.42 -1.79 22.42
CA VAL A 5 15.76 -2.25 21.97
C VAL A 5 16.80 -1.14 22.09
N CYS A 6 16.45 0.11 21.79
CA CYS A 6 17.40 1.24 21.87
C CYS A 6 17.85 1.55 23.33
N HIS A 7 17.20 0.95 24.34
CA HIS A 7 17.56 1.08 25.75
C HIS A 7 18.45 -0.07 26.25
N ASP A 8 18.60 -1.14 25.49
CA ASP A 8 19.41 -2.29 25.88
C ASP A 8 20.92 -2.01 25.72
N GLU A 9 21.73 -2.64 26.56
CA GLU A 9 23.20 -2.53 26.48
C GLU A 9 23.73 -3.11 25.14
N GLU A 10 23.03 -4.08 24.56
CA GLU A 10 23.35 -4.65 23.26
C GLU A 10 23.33 -3.62 22.16
N PHE A 11 22.39 -2.68 22.16
CA PHE A 11 22.33 -1.58 21.16
C PHE A 11 23.60 -0.70 21.23
N CYS A 12 24.09 -0.44 22.43
CA CYS A 12 25.30 0.35 22.66
C CYS A 12 26.58 -0.37 22.19
N SER A 13 26.54 -1.69 22.04
CA SER A 13 27.67 -2.52 21.58
C SER A 13 27.71 -2.74 20.06
N LEU A 14 26.68 -2.28 19.31
CA LEU A 14 26.60 -2.44 17.87
C LEU A 14 27.72 -1.67 17.12
N SER A 15 28.07 -2.16 15.95
CA SER A 15 28.96 -1.43 15.03
C SER A 15 28.27 -0.17 14.47
N LEU A 16 29.06 0.79 13.98
CA LEU A 16 28.50 1.98 13.31
C LEU A 16 27.58 1.62 12.16
N GLU A 17 27.96 0.64 11.34
CA GLU A 17 27.16 0.24 10.17
C GLU A 17 25.82 -0.38 10.59
N ASP A 18 25.82 -1.21 11.64
CA ASP A 18 24.55 -1.79 12.17
C ASP A 18 23.64 -0.71 12.73
N VAL A 19 24.20 0.25 13.48
CA VAL A 19 23.44 1.40 14.00
C VAL A 19 22.86 2.23 12.86
N LYS A 20 23.65 2.53 11.82
CA LYS A 20 23.16 3.26 10.63
C LYS A 20 22.05 2.51 9.90
N ILE A 21 22.16 1.18 9.75
CA ILE A 21 21.11 0.35 9.15
C ILE A 21 19.82 0.44 9.96
N ILE A 22 19.91 0.34 11.28
CA ILE A 22 18.75 0.44 12.17
C ILE A 22 18.14 1.84 12.11
N LEU A 23 18.94 2.90 12.34
CA LEU A 23 18.46 4.26 12.41
C LEU A 23 17.96 4.80 11.06
N ASN A 24 18.47 4.32 9.92
CA ASN A 24 18.00 4.70 8.58
C ASN A 24 16.79 3.88 8.10
N ASN A 25 16.39 2.83 8.80
CA ASN A 25 15.30 1.98 8.36
C ASN A 25 14.01 2.82 8.19
N PRO A 26 13.44 2.92 6.98
CA PRO A 26 12.22 3.70 6.75
C PRO A 26 11.00 3.14 7.48
N ASN A 27 11.02 1.87 7.83
CA ASN A 27 9.96 1.16 8.56
C ASN A 27 10.27 1.00 10.05
N LEU A 28 11.14 1.84 10.60
CA LEU A 28 11.44 1.83 12.04
C LEU A 28 10.20 2.25 12.82
N SER A 29 9.70 1.34 13.66
CA SER A 29 8.52 1.56 14.50
C SER A 29 8.89 2.44 15.70
N ILE A 30 8.52 3.71 15.66
CA ILE A 30 8.84 4.76 16.64
C ILE A 30 7.60 5.62 16.91
N ASN A 31 7.49 6.19 18.12
CA ASN A 31 6.45 7.17 18.45
C ASN A 31 6.81 8.58 17.92
N SER A 32 8.10 8.89 17.88
CA SER A 32 8.59 10.15 17.34
C SER A 32 10.06 10.04 16.91
N GLU A 33 10.48 10.91 16.00
CA GLU A 33 11.88 11.01 15.59
C GLU A 33 12.82 11.47 16.74
N GLN A 34 12.25 11.97 17.84
CA GLN A 34 12.99 12.26 19.08
C GLN A 34 13.66 11.01 19.65
N GLU A 35 12.96 9.84 19.63
CA GLU A 35 13.51 8.57 20.08
C GLU A 35 14.73 8.13 19.26
N VAL A 36 14.72 8.42 17.95
CA VAL A 36 15.86 8.08 17.07
C VAL A 36 17.06 8.97 17.39
N PHE A 37 16.84 10.26 17.63
CA PHE A 37 17.88 11.18 18.05
C PHE A 37 18.48 10.78 19.41
N GLU A 38 17.65 10.44 20.38
CA GLU A 38 18.08 10.03 21.72
C GLU A 38 18.83 8.69 21.67
N ALA A 39 18.39 7.74 20.88
CA ALA A 39 19.07 6.45 20.67
C ALA A 39 20.47 6.67 20.03
N GLY A 40 20.55 7.49 18.99
CA GLY A 40 21.82 7.86 18.37
C GLY A 40 22.78 8.51 19.35
N LEU A 41 22.30 9.46 20.16
CA LEU A 41 23.12 10.09 21.21
C LEU A 41 23.54 9.12 22.31
N ARG A 42 22.70 8.16 22.67
CA ARG A 42 23.05 7.10 23.64
C ARG A 42 24.21 6.26 23.11
N TRP A 43 24.13 5.82 21.86
CA TRP A 43 25.20 5.07 21.23
C TRP A 43 26.51 5.86 21.14
N ILE A 44 26.45 7.17 20.80
CA ILE A 44 27.62 8.06 20.81
C ILE A 44 28.23 8.14 22.22
N LYS A 45 27.42 8.31 23.25
CA LYS A 45 27.88 8.45 24.65
C LYS A 45 28.37 7.14 25.26
N SER A 46 28.03 5.98 24.72
CA SER A 46 28.44 4.69 25.25
C SER A 46 29.94 4.43 25.13
N ASN A 47 30.62 5.08 24.17
CA ASN A 47 32.04 4.95 23.95
C ASN A 47 32.62 6.25 23.39
N SER A 48 33.63 6.79 24.04
CA SER A 48 34.29 8.04 23.61
C SER A 48 34.85 8.02 22.18
N LYS A 49 35.16 6.81 21.66
CA LYS A 49 35.57 6.64 20.25
C LYS A 49 34.43 6.83 19.25
N HIS A 50 33.16 6.77 19.69
CA HIS A 50 32.01 6.96 18.82
C HIS A 50 31.75 8.44 18.52
N GLU A 51 32.30 9.36 19.27
CA GLU A 51 32.05 10.80 19.11
C GLU A 51 32.40 11.32 17.71
N VAL A 52 33.41 10.76 17.08
CA VAL A 52 33.81 11.09 15.70
C VAL A 52 32.71 10.78 14.68
N TYR A 53 31.82 9.85 14.97
CA TYR A 53 30.74 9.41 14.09
C TYR A 53 29.43 10.16 14.30
N LEU A 54 29.41 11.17 15.19
CA LEU A 54 28.22 11.96 15.44
C LEU A 54 27.57 12.55 14.17
N PRO A 55 28.32 13.09 13.19
CA PRO A 55 27.74 13.58 11.94
C PRO A 55 26.98 12.51 11.15
N GLU A 56 27.52 11.31 11.09
CA GLU A 56 26.92 10.18 10.36
C GLU A 56 25.66 9.68 11.06
N VAL A 57 25.70 9.54 12.38
CA VAL A 57 24.55 9.15 13.21
C VAL A 57 23.45 10.20 13.16
N LEU A 58 23.81 11.49 13.27
CA LEU A 58 22.85 12.59 13.15
C LEU A 58 22.24 12.65 11.74
N GLY A 59 23.01 12.28 10.72
CA GLY A 59 22.54 12.11 9.35
C GLY A 59 21.47 11.04 9.18
N CYS A 60 21.37 10.07 10.10
CA CYS A 60 20.31 9.05 10.10
C CYS A 60 19.01 9.54 10.76
N VAL A 61 19.03 10.67 11.46
CA VAL A 61 17.86 11.28 12.12
C VAL A 61 17.13 12.19 11.14
N ARG A 62 15.83 12.05 11.03
CA ARG A 62 15.00 12.89 10.15
C ARG A 62 14.61 14.19 10.85
N LEU A 63 15.59 15.06 10.99
CA LEU A 63 15.49 16.32 11.74
C LEU A 63 14.34 17.23 11.27
N GLY A 64 13.97 17.16 9.97
CA GLY A 64 12.85 17.91 9.41
C GLY A 64 11.47 17.48 9.91
N SER A 65 11.38 16.33 10.61
CA SER A 65 10.15 15.81 11.24
C SER A 65 10.06 16.18 12.72
N LEU A 66 11.09 16.83 13.29
CA LEU A 66 11.08 17.29 14.66
C LEU A 66 10.41 18.67 14.77
N THR A 67 9.81 18.95 15.94
CA THR A 67 9.23 20.27 16.18
C THR A 67 10.33 21.36 16.27
N PRO A 68 10.02 22.62 15.87
CA PRO A 68 10.98 23.73 15.98
C PRO A 68 11.51 23.91 17.41
N ASP A 69 10.65 23.71 18.40
CA ASP A 69 11.02 23.87 19.82
C ASP A 69 11.99 22.78 20.26
N TYR A 70 11.75 21.51 19.88
CA TYR A 70 12.68 20.43 20.19
C TYR A 70 14.04 20.60 19.51
N LEU A 71 14.06 21.06 18.25
CA LEU A 71 15.31 21.38 17.54
C LEU A 71 16.10 22.49 18.26
N ARG A 72 15.43 23.54 18.72
CA ARG A 72 16.07 24.68 19.40
C ARG A 72 16.51 24.36 20.82
N GLU A 73 15.63 23.77 21.61
CA GLU A 73 15.81 23.63 23.05
C GLU A 73 16.55 22.34 23.43
N THR A 74 16.51 21.32 22.60
CA THR A 74 17.14 20.02 22.91
C THR A 74 18.31 19.73 21.98
N VAL A 75 18.09 19.75 20.66
CA VAL A 75 19.12 19.31 19.70
C VAL A 75 20.26 20.33 19.61
N LEU A 76 19.97 21.63 19.40
CA LEU A 76 21.00 22.69 19.31
C LEU A 76 21.70 23.00 20.62
N THR A 77 21.08 22.73 21.75
CA THR A 77 21.70 22.94 23.07
C THR A 77 22.58 21.78 23.50
N ASN A 78 22.46 20.62 22.82
CA ASN A 78 23.30 19.47 23.12
C ASN A 78 24.78 19.79 22.86
N SER A 79 25.66 19.53 23.85
CA SER A 79 27.08 19.89 23.79
C SER A 79 27.78 19.27 22.58
N HIS A 80 27.55 17.95 22.31
CA HIS A 80 28.17 17.25 21.18
C HIS A 80 27.76 17.86 19.83
N VAL A 81 26.50 18.25 19.67
CA VAL A 81 26.00 18.88 18.44
C VAL A 81 26.54 20.30 18.31
N ARG A 82 26.52 21.08 19.39
CA ARG A 82 26.96 22.49 19.41
C ARG A 82 28.46 22.64 19.14
N GLU A 83 29.28 21.75 19.64
CA GLU A 83 30.74 21.76 19.49
C GLU A 83 31.21 21.24 18.12
N ASN A 84 30.35 20.54 17.38
CA ASN A 84 30.62 20.06 16.04
C ASN A 84 29.97 20.99 14.99
N LEU A 85 30.77 21.80 14.30
CA LEU A 85 30.30 22.78 13.33
C LEU A 85 29.45 22.14 12.19
N PHE A 86 29.77 20.91 11.77
CA PHE A 86 29.06 20.21 10.71
C PHE A 86 27.67 19.77 11.21
N CYS A 87 27.58 19.19 12.40
CA CYS A 87 26.32 18.80 13.04
C CYS A 87 25.44 20.03 13.28
N TRP A 88 26.03 21.12 13.77
CA TRP A 88 25.31 22.37 14.01
C TRP A 88 24.67 22.91 12.72
N LYS A 89 25.39 22.88 11.58
CA LYS A 89 24.86 23.30 10.28
C LYS A 89 23.70 22.39 9.80
N ILE A 90 23.82 21.08 9.97
CA ILE A 90 22.75 20.12 9.61
C ILE A 90 21.47 20.50 10.37
N VAL A 91 21.56 20.76 11.67
CA VAL A 91 20.40 21.09 12.50
C VAL A 91 19.83 22.48 12.16
N GLN A 92 20.68 23.45 11.86
CA GLN A 92 20.22 24.78 11.39
C GLN A 92 19.43 24.67 10.07
N ASN A 93 19.94 23.93 9.10
CA ASN A 93 19.24 23.69 7.83
C ASN A 93 17.89 23.00 8.05
N ALA A 94 17.83 22.02 8.96
CA ALA A 94 16.59 21.37 9.32
C ALA A 94 15.59 22.34 9.99
N LEU A 95 16.07 23.22 10.88
CA LEU A 95 15.25 24.23 11.52
C LEU A 95 14.69 25.26 10.52
N GLU A 96 15.52 25.71 9.58
CA GLU A 96 15.08 26.58 8.48
C GLU A 96 14.02 25.90 7.62
N PHE A 97 14.22 24.62 7.28
CA PHE A 97 13.23 23.83 6.55
C PHE A 97 11.90 23.72 7.31
N VAL A 98 11.92 23.39 8.61
CA VAL A 98 10.70 23.25 9.43
C VAL A 98 9.96 24.58 9.55
N LEU A 99 10.65 25.70 9.61
CA LEU A 99 10.07 27.04 9.71
C LEU A 99 9.63 27.63 8.36
N SER A 100 10.05 27.04 7.24
CA SER A 100 9.69 27.53 5.90
C SER A 100 8.20 27.35 5.58
N PRO A 101 7.60 28.27 4.80
CA PRO A 101 6.23 28.14 4.36
C PRO A 101 5.98 26.83 3.55
N PRO A 102 4.77 26.27 3.57
CA PRO A 102 4.44 25.03 2.86
C PRO A 102 4.78 25.06 1.36
N SER A 103 4.67 26.22 0.72
CA SER A 103 5.01 26.43 -0.70
C SER A 103 6.50 26.28 -1.03
N GLU A 104 7.38 26.46 -0.06
CA GLU A 104 8.82 26.29 -0.23
C GLU A 104 9.29 24.89 0.15
N LYS A 105 8.60 24.22 1.09
CA LYS A 105 8.88 22.84 1.48
C LYS A 105 8.77 21.86 0.31
N GLN A 106 7.82 22.07 -0.62
CA GLN A 106 7.66 21.26 -1.83
C GLN A 106 8.85 21.33 -2.81
N LYS A 107 9.63 22.41 -2.79
CA LYS A 107 10.79 22.56 -3.69
C LYS A 107 12.05 21.84 -3.17
N VAL A 108 12.08 21.47 -1.91
CA VAL A 108 13.27 20.91 -1.23
C VAL A 108 13.08 19.42 -0.88
N SER A 109 11.90 18.84 -1.14
CA SER A 109 11.60 17.42 -0.87
C SER A 109 12.27 16.46 -1.88
N GLY A 110 13.55 16.62 -2.08
CA GLY A 110 14.43 15.59 -2.66
C GLY A 110 14.89 14.64 -1.55
N ALA A 111 14.80 13.35 -1.80
CA ALA A 111 15.21 12.25 -0.94
C ALA A 111 16.35 12.62 0.04
N GLY A 112 16.06 12.65 1.32
CA GLY A 112 17.04 12.96 2.37
C GLY A 112 16.39 13.09 3.74
N HIS A 113 17.19 13.50 4.69
CA HIS A 113 16.93 13.60 6.14
C HIS A 113 15.67 14.39 6.58
N ASN A 114 14.91 14.96 5.65
CA ASN A 114 13.72 15.77 5.94
C ASN A 114 12.39 15.04 5.71
N ALA A 115 12.40 13.83 5.16
CA ALA A 115 11.17 13.05 5.00
C ALA A 115 10.80 12.35 6.31
N ALA A 116 9.58 12.56 6.79
CA ALA A 116 9.09 11.92 8.02
C ALA A 116 9.13 10.39 7.89
N ARG A 117 9.49 9.69 8.99
CA ARG A 117 9.20 8.26 9.12
C ARG A 117 7.71 8.13 9.34
N ILE A 118 7.17 7.00 8.92
CA ILE A 118 5.80 6.65 9.23
C ILE A 118 5.76 6.42 10.76
N ALA A 119 5.06 7.28 11.49
CA ALA A 119 4.84 7.11 12.94
C ALA A 119 4.09 5.80 13.20
N GLU A 120 4.34 5.17 14.37
CA GLU A 120 3.50 4.04 14.80
C GLU A 120 2.03 4.45 14.78
N GLY A 121 1.23 3.76 13.94
CA GLY A 121 -0.20 4.02 13.78
C GLY A 121 -0.63 4.58 12.42
N TYR A 122 0.25 5.23 11.64
CA TYR A 122 -0.12 5.79 10.33
C TYR A 122 0.23 4.90 9.11
N GLY A 123 1.11 3.93 9.24
CA GLY A 123 1.49 3.01 8.16
C GLY A 123 0.93 1.59 8.31
N ASP A 124 0.04 1.36 9.30
CA ASP A 124 -0.41 0.05 9.72
C ASP A 124 -1.93 -0.09 9.71
N GLN A 125 -2.61 0.68 8.89
CA GLN A 125 -4.06 0.63 8.76
C GLN A 125 -4.46 0.10 7.39
N LEU A 126 -5.51 -0.74 7.37
CA LEU A 126 -6.16 -1.13 6.13
C LEU A 126 -7.30 -0.14 5.84
N LEU A 127 -7.46 0.19 4.57
CA LEU A 127 -8.61 0.95 4.06
C LEU A 127 -9.55 0.01 3.30
N ALA A 128 -10.84 0.08 3.58
CA ALA A 128 -11.91 -0.50 2.77
C ALA A 128 -12.73 0.64 2.16
N ILE A 129 -12.82 0.71 0.84
CA ILE A 129 -13.26 1.90 0.10
C ILE A 129 -14.42 1.56 -0.83
N GLY A 130 -15.59 2.17 -0.61
CA GLY A 130 -16.77 2.04 -1.45
C GLY A 130 -17.33 0.61 -1.51
N GLY A 131 -17.87 0.22 -2.66
CA GLY A 131 -18.44 -1.10 -2.91
C GLY A 131 -19.97 -1.12 -2.82
N LEU A 132 -20.54 -2.32 -2.65
CA LEU A 132 -21.96 -2.52 -2.39
C LEU A 132 -22.16 -3.00 -0.95
N ASN A 133 -23.11 -2.37 -0.26
CA ASN A 133 -23.72 -2.86 0.96
C ASN A 133 -25.16 -3.28 0.62
N GLY A 134 -25.38 -4.60 0.51
CA GLY A 134 -26.61 -5.09 -0.12
C GLY A 134 -26.70 -4.69 -1.60
N SER A 135 -27.75 -3.94 -1.97
CA SER A 135 -27.95 -3.44 -3.33
C SER A 135 -27.35 -2.05 -3.60
N ASP A 136 -26.95 -1.35 -2.56
CA ASP A 136 -26.63 0.07 -2.62
C ASP A 136 -25.12 0.30 -2.78
N ALA A 137 -24.77 1.11 -3.78
CA ALA A 137 -23.42 1.61 -3.91
C ALA A 137 -23.11 2.61 -2.79
N VAL A 138 -21.99 2.41 -2.10
CA VAL A 138 -21.59 3.27 -0.99
C VAL A 138 -20.35 4.09 -1.33
N ASN A 139 -20.21 5.22 -0.66
CA ASN A 139 -19.01 6.07 -0.69
C ASN A 139 -18.17 5.97 0.58
N THR A 140 -18.64 5.22 1.56
CA THR A 140 -18.02 5.09 2.87
C THR A 140 -16.63 4.47 2.79
N VAL A 141 -15.76 4.96 3.64
CA VAL A 141 -14.41 4.45 3.85
C VAL A 141 -14.26 4.02 5.30
N GLU A 142 -13.70 2.85 5.51
CA GLU A 142 -13.39 2.33 6.84
C GLU A 142 -11.90 2.02 6.94
N THR A 143 -11.34 2.27 8.11
CA THR A 143 -9.95 1.94 8.46
C THR A 143 -9.92 0.86 9.51
N TYR A 144 -9.03 -0.11 9.34
CA TYR A 144 -8.75 -1.16 10.32
C TYR A 144 -7.43 -0.90 11.00
N ASN A 145 -7.45 -0.88 12.32
CA ASN A 145 -6.25 -0.80 13.14
C ASN A 145 -5.92 -2.19 13.69
N MET A 146 -4.77 -2.74 13.28
CA MET A 146 -4.35 -4.08 13.68
C MET A 146 -3.96 -4.21 15.16
N TYR A 147 -3.64 -3.10 15.82
CA TYR A 147 -3.23 -3.11 17.23
C TYR A 147 -4.43 -3.15 18.20
N THR A 148 -5.53 -2.51 17.80
CA THR A 148 -6.77 -2.49 18.58
C THR A 148 -7.77 -3.54 18.10
N ASP A 149 -7.49 -4.21 16.97
CA ASP A 149 -8.41 -5.12 16.28
C ASP A 149 -9.79 -4.49 16.13
N SER A 150 -9.85 -3.30 15.56
CA SER A 150 -11.10 -2.54 15.39
C SER A 150 -11.16 -1.75 14.09
N TRP A 151 -12.38 -1.53 13.61
CA TRP A 151 -12.69 -0.72 12.44
C TRP A 151 -13.27 0.62 12.85
N GLU A 152 -12.85 1.69 12.17
CA GLU A 152 -13.35 3.06 12.34
C GLU A 152 -13.75 3.63 10.98
N VAL A 153 -14.72 4.55 10.98
CA VAL A 153 -15.15 5.27 9.76
C VAL A 153 -14.17 6.41 9.49
N ALA A 154 -13.67 6.49 8.26
CA ALA A 154 -12.83 7.57 7.76
C ALA A 154 -13.65 8.54 6.88
N CYS A 155 -12.97 9.53 6.27
CA CYS A 155 -13.62 10.49 5.38
C CYS A 155 -14.20 9.82 4.13
N ASP A 156 -15.48 9.99 3.88
CA ASP A 156 -16.21 9.40 2.75
C ASP A 156 -15.70 9.93 1.41
N MET A 157 -15.71 9.06 0.38
CA MET A 157 -15.46 9.48 -0.99
C MET A 157 -16.54 10.48 -1.47
N PRO A 158 -16.21 11.39 -2.38
CA PRO A 158 -17.22 12.25 -3.03
C PRO A 158 -18.29 11.47 -3.81
N THR A 159 -17.93 10.30 -4.37
CA THR A 159 -18.81 9.53 -5.26
C THR A 159 -19.08 8.14 -4.71
N SER A 160 -20.34 7.78 -4.46
CA SER A 160 -20.76 6.40 -4.16
C SER A 160 -20.55 5.50 -5.37
N ARG A 161 -19.81 4.39 -5.23
CA ARG A 161 -19.50 3.52 -6.37
C ARG A 161 -19.01 2.14 -5.98
N TYR A 162 -19.22 1.18 -6.87
CA TYR A 162 -18.77 -0.20 -6.74
C TYR A 162 -18.12 -0.70 -8.02
N GLY A 163 -17.37 -1.81 -7.92
CA GLY A 163 -16.56 -2.33 -9.02
C GLY A 163 -15.38 -1.43 -9.34
N VAL A 164 -14.88 -0.76 -8.33
CA VAL A 164 -13.74 0.14 -8.33
C VAL A 164 -12.43 -0.63 -8.30
N ALA A 165 -11.35 0.02 -8.68
CA ALA A 165 -10.00 -0.43 -8.39
C ALA A 165 -9.28 0.62 -7.55
N VAL A 166 -8.40 0.16 -6.66
CA VAL A 166 -7.65 1.01 -5.74
C VAL A 166 -6.16 0.71 -5.85
N ALA A 167 -5.36 1.74 -5.84
CA ALA A 167 -3.90 1.64 -5.78
C ALA A 167 -3.31 2.76 -4.93
N LYS A 168 -2.22 2.47 -4.23
CA LYS A 168 -1.46 3.46 -3.43
C LYS A 168 -0.24 3.94 -4.20
N LEU A 169 0.02 5.23 -4.16
CA LEU A 169 1.23 5.82 -4.72
C LEU A 169 1.62 7.06 -3.91
N HIS A 170 2.88 7.13 -3.47
CA HIS A 170 3.45 8.26 -2.71
C HIS A 170 2.63 8.65 -1.47
N GLY A 171 2.16 7.68 -0.70
CA GLY A 171 1.34 7.93 0.49
C GLY A 171 -0.14 8.25 0.21
N GLN A 172 -0.51 8.49 -1.05
CA GLN A 172 -1.88 8.76 -1.45
C GLN A 172 -2.58 7.51 -1.99
N VAL A 173 -3.89 7.40 -1.78
CA VAL A 173 -4.71 6.27 -2.24
C VAL A 173 -5.64 6.73 -3.35
N TYR A 174 -5.54 6.10 -4.51
CA TYR A 174 -6.33 6.42 -5.69
C TYR A 174 -7.43 5.39 -5.88
N CYS A 175 -8.68 5.87 -5.93
CA CYS A 175 -9.85 5.08 -6.26
C CYS A 175 -10.34 5.44 -7.65
N MET A 176 -10.41 4.47 -8.55
CA MET A 176 -10.67 4.73 -9.96
C MET A 176 -11.79 3.88 -10.53
N GLY A 177 -12.55 4.48 -11.43
CA GLY A 177 -13.64 3.85 -12.16
C GLY A 177 -14.80 3.40 -11.28
N GLY A 178 -15.41 2.28 -11.65
CA GLY A 178 -16.58 1.71 -10.98
C GLY A 178 -17.90 2.08 -11.65
N CYS A 179 -18.98 1.97 -10.89
CA CYS A 179 -20.33 2.25 -11.35
C CYS A 179 -21.18 2.79 -10.20
N THR A 180 -22.02 3.78 -10.51
CA THR A 180 -23.04 4.31 -9.62
C THR A 180 -24.37 4.39 -10.36
N SER A 181 -25.47 3.93 -9.76
CA SER A 181 -26.82 4.00 -10.35
C SER A 181 -26.88 3.56 -11.83
N GLY A 182 -26.11 2.54 -12.21
CA GLY A 182 -26.04 2.03 -13.59
C GLY A 182 -25.11 2.80 -14.53
N VAL A 183 -24.53 3.92 -14.09
CA VAL A 183 -23.57 4.72 -14.87
C VAL A 183 -22.15 4.24 -14.62
N PHE A 184 -21.44 3.86 -15.67
CA PHE A 184 -20.03 3.47 -15.64
C PHE A 184 -19.14 4.71 -15.56
N LEU A 185 -18.13 4.67 -14.70
CA LEU A 185 -17.33 5.84 -14.37
C LEU A 185 -15.91 5.76 -14.94
N ASP A 186 -15.42 6.89 -15.41
CA ASP A 186 -14.01 7.13 -15.76
C ASP A 186 -13.29 7.96 -14.69
N ILE A 187 -14.02 8.42 -13.68
CA ILE A 187 -13.54 9.29 -12.61
C ILE A 187 -12.44 8.59 -11.81
N CYS A 188 -11.43 9.36 -11.45
CA CYS A 188 -10.39 8.97 -10.50
C CYS A 188 -10.39 9.99 -9.34
N GLU A 189 -10.45 9.50 -8.12
CA GLU A 189 -10.39 10.27 -6.88
C GLU A 189 -9.17 9.82 -6.08
N CYS A 190 -8.50 10.80 -5.48
CA CYS A 190 -7.30 10.61 -4.69
C CYS A 190 -7.58 11.00 -3.25
N TYR A 191 -7.28 10.10 -2.34
CA TYR A 191 -7.34 10.31 -0.89
C TYR A 191 -5.96 10.68 -0.36
N ASP A 192 -5.88 11.85 0.25
CA ASP A 192 -4.72 12.28 1.00
C ASP A 192 -4.85 11.78 2.44
N THR A 193 -4.00 10.81 2.81
CA THR A 193 -4.05 10.17 4.12
C THR A 193 -3.56 11.07 5.25
N GLU A 194 -2.80 12.13 4.96
CA GLU A 194 -2.31 13.09 5.97
C GLU A 194 -3.36 14.16 6.29
N GLN A 195 -4.14 14.57 5.26
CA GLN A 195 -5.14 15.62 5.40
C GLN A 195 -6.56 15.08 5.63
N ASP A 196 -6.75 13.75 5.54
CA ASP A 196 -8.06 13.08 5.58
C ASP A 196 -9.06 13.72 4.60
N THR A 197 -8.63 13.93 3.35
CA THR A 197 -9.45 14.59 2.32
C THR A 197 -9.37 13.88 0.98
N TRP A 198 -10.49 13.93 0.23
CA TRP A 198 -10.57 13.46 -1.14
C TRP A 198 -10.49 14.61 -2.14
N GLN A 199 -9.79 14.38 -3.24
CA GLN A 199 -9.75 15.29 -4.38
C GLN A 199 -9.95 14.53 -5.69
N VAL A 200 -10.60 15.17 -6.66
CA VAL A 200 -10.74 14.62 -8.01
C VAL A 200 -9.46 14.89 -8.79
N VAL A 201 -8.93 13.86 -9.44
CA VAL A 201 -7.81 13.97 -10.38
C VAL A 201 -8.27 13.67 -11.80
N SER A 202 -7.40 13.78 -12.80
CA SER A 202 -7.78 13.55 -14.20
C SER A 202 -8.45 12.19 -14.40
N SER A 203 -9.55 12.18 -15.15
CA SER A 203 -10.29 10.96 -15.51
C SER A 203 -9.53 10.09 -16.50
N MET A 204 -9.78 8.78 -16.48
CA MET A 204 -9.35 7.83 -17.50
C MET A 204 -9.92 8.19 -18.88
N SER A 205 -9.34 7.65 -19.95
CA SER A 205 -9.81 7.92 -21.33
C SER A 205 -11.20 7.33 -21.61
N ARG A 206 -11.65 6.37 -20.81
CA ARG A 206 -12.96 5.71 -20.90
C ARG A 206 -13.42 5.17 -19.56
N PRO A 207 -14.75 4.99 -19.38
CA PRO A 207 -15.30 4.36 -18.19
C PRO A 207 -14.83 2.92 -18.05
N ARG A 208 -14.55 2.50 -16.81
CA ARG A 208 -14.12 1.15 -16.48
C ARG A 208 -14.74 0.69 -15.15
N LYS A 209 -15.42 -0.44 -15.17
CA LYS A 209 -15.90 -1.16 -13.99
C LYS A 209 -15.24 -2.53 -13.94
N TYR A 210 -14.97 -3.04 -12.73
CA TYR A 210 -14.31 -4.34 -12.54
C TYR A 210 -12.94 -4.43 -13.19
N LEU A 211 -12.24 -3.32 -13.22
CA LEU A 211 -10.85 -3.22 -13.66
C LEU A 211 -9.91 -3.66 -12.55
N GLY A 212 -8.66 -3.95 -12.91
CA GLY A 212 -7.55 -4.08 -11.97
C GLY A 212 -6.78 -2.77 -11.86
N ALA A 213 -6.12 -2.56 -10.73
CA ALA A 213 -5.18 -1.46 -10.53
C ALA A 213 -3.86 -1.97 -9.97
N ALA A 214 -2.78 -1.38 -10.41
CA ALA A 214 -1.44 -1.69 -9.92
C ALA A 214 -0.58 -0.42 -9.89
N GLN A 215 0.41 -0.39 -9.00
CA GLN A 215 1.41 0.66 -8.94
C GLN A 215 2.74 0.09 -9.42
N SER A 216 3.42 0.79 -10.31
CA SER A 216 4.79 0.47 -10.73
C SER A 216 5.46 1.72 -11.30
N HIS A 217 6.80 1.85 -11.15
CA HIS A 217 7.61 2.92 -11.73
C HIS A 217 7.01 4.33 -11.55
N ASN A 218 6.58 4.65 -10.31
CA ASN A 218 5.95 5.94 -9.95
C ASN A 218 4.70 6.29 -10.76
N ARG A 219 3.95 5.28 -11.21
CA ARG A 219 2.68 5.41 -11.93
C ARG A 219 1.65 4.43 -11.40
N ILE A 220 0.38 4.76 -11.63
CA ILE A 220 -0.75 3.87 -11.41
C ILE A 220 -1.25 3.37 -12.75
N PHE A 221 -1.59 2.10 -12.82
CA PHE A 221 -2.09 1.45 -14.03
C PHE A 221 -3.54 1.01 -13.82
N ALA A 222 -4.42 1.39 -14.76
CA ALA A 222 -5.78 0.90 -14.87
C ALA A 222 -5.82 -0.20 -15.96
N ILE A 223 -6.22 -1.41 -15.57
CA ILE A 223 -6.02 -2.62 -16.38
C ILE A 223 -7.35 -3.28 -16.65
N GLY A 224 -7.74 -3.39 -17.93
CA GLY A 224 -8.95 -4.09 -18.34
C GLY A 224 -10.25 -3.47 -17.85
N GLY A 225 -11.18 -4.32 -17.38
CA GLY A 225 -12.52 -3.92 -16.95
C GLY A 225 -13.56 -3.98 -18.05
N THR A 226 -14.68 -3.28 -17.87
CA THR A 226 -15.76 -3.16 -18.86
C THR A 226 -16.37 -1.77 -18.82
N ASP A 227 -16.79 -1.25 -19.97
CA ASP A 227 -17.59 -0.02 -20.13
C ASP A 227 -19.10 -0.30 -20.24
N GLY A 228 -19.50 -1.54 -19.98
CA GLY A 228 -20.88 -2.02 -20.12
C GLY A 228 -21.15 -2.69 -21.47
N TYR A 229 -20.45 -2.31 -22.50
CA TYR A 229 -20.61 -2.82 -23.87
C TYR A 229 -19.52 -3.84 -24.22
N THR A 230 -18.27 -3.52 -23.90
CA THR A 230 -17.12 -4.34 -24.26
C THR A 230 -16.31 -4.74 -23.02
N LYS A 231 -15.71 -5.94 -23.08
CA LYS A 231 -14.67 -6.33 -22.13
C LYS A 231 -13.36 -5.81 -22.65
N GLN A 232 -12.61 -5.13 -21.81
CA GLN A 232 -11.46 -4.34 -22.23
C GLN A 232 -10.15 -5.12 -22.05
N LYS A 233 -9.29 -5.05 -23.03
CA LYS A 233 -7.89 -5.44 -22.91
C LYS A 233 -6.95 -4.23 -22.79
N SER A 234 -7.49 -3.01 -22.96
CA SER A 234 -6.75 -1.77 -22.89
C SER A 234 -6.21 -1.50 -21.49
N VAL A 235 -5.06 -0.85 -21.44
CA VAL A 235 -4.35 -0.44 -20.23
C VAL A 235 -3.97 1.02 -20.35
N GLU A 236 -4.11 1.76 -19.26
CA GLU A 236 -3.71 3.17 -19.16
C GLU A 236 -2.85 3.34 -17.91
N SER A 237 -1.86 4.23 -17.98
CA SER A 237 -1.04 4.62 -16.82
C SER A 237 -1.28 6.09 -16.46
N PHE A 238 -1.46 6.36 -15.17
CA PHE A 238 -1.57 7.69 -14.61
C PHE A 238 -0.21 8.20 -14.14
N ASP A 239 0.16 9.38 -14.61
CA ASP A 239 1.33 10.13 -14.15
C ASP A 239 0.86 11.22 -13.17
N PRO A 240 1.09 11.09 -11.86
CA PRO A 240 0.59 12.06 -10.88
C PRO A 240 1.24 13.43 -11.02
N ASN A 241 2.51 13.50 -11.46
CA ASN A 241 3.21 14.77 -11.62
C ASN A 241 2.62 15.62 -12.76
N ARG A 242 2.06 14.97 -13.78
CA ARG A 242 1.43 15.62 -14.94
C ARG A 242 -0.09 15.66 -14.82
N ASN A 243 -0.66 14.97 -13.82
CA ASN A 243 -2.09 14.74 -13.67
C ASN A 243 -2.71 14.24 -14.98
N LYS A 244 -2.13 13.21 -15.62
CA LYS A 244 -2.54 12.76 -16.95
C LYS A 244 -2.48 11.23 -17.08
N TRP A 245 -3.50 10.66 -17.74
CA TRP A 245 -3.53 9.28 -18.19
C TRP A 245 -2.89 9.14 -19.58
N LEU A 246 -2.08 8.09 -19.75
CA LEU A 246 -1.39 7.74 -20.98
C LEU A 246 -1.70 6.30 -21.36
N PRO A 247 -1.98 6.00 -22.65
CA PRO A 247 -2.22 4.64 -23.08
C PRO A 247 -0.94 3.80 -22.98
N CYS A 248 -1.12 2.52 -22.60
CA CYS A 248 -0.08 1.50 -22.60
C CYS A 248 -0.45 0.37 -23.56
N SER A 249 0.49 -0.53 -23.85
CA SER A 249 0.23 -1.72 -24.64
C SER A 249 -0.90 -2.55 -24.01
N PRO A 250 -1.89 -2.99 -24.80
CA PRO A 250 -3.00 -3.77 -24.28
C PRO A 250 -2.57 -5.21 -23.95
N MET A 251 -3.31 -5.86 -23.02
CA MET A 251 -3.22 -7.30 -22.79
C MET A 251 -3.55 -8.10 -24.05
N GLU A 252 -3.14 -9.33 -24.10
CA GLU A 252 -3.53 -10.28 -25.16
C GLU A 252 -5.04 -10.57 -25.07
N ILE A 253 -5.51 -10.89 -23.86
CA ILE A 253 -6.91 -11.28 -23.60
C ILE A 253 -7.64 -10.14 -22.87
N PRO A 254 -8.88 -9.77 -23.31
CA PRO A 254 -9.70 -8.84 -22.53
C PRO A 254 -10.07 -9.47 -21.18
N ARG A 255 -10.02 -8.66 -20.11
CA ARG A 255 -10.28 -9.15 -18.74
C ARG A 255 -11.11 -8.14 -17.96
N MET A 256 -12.28 -8.54 -17.49
CA MET A 256 -12.98 -7.89 -16.38
C MET A 256 -12.92 -8.77 -15.14
N TYR A 257 -13.13 -8.21 -13.93
CA TYR A 257 -12.95 -8.94 -12.67
C TYR A 257 -11.53 -9.52 -12.52
N VAL A 258 -10.56 -8.82 -13.04
CA VAL A 258 -9.17 -9.23 -13.05
C VAL A 258 -8.52 -8.85 -11.72
N GLY A 259 -7.75 -9.78 -11.14
CA GLY A 259 -6.86 -9.50 -10.03
C GLY A 259 -5.53 -8.95 -10.52
N THR A 260 -4.90 -8.06 -9.78
CA THR A 260 -3.61 -7.48 -10.16
C THR A 260 -2.66 -7.43 -8.97
N ALA A 261 -1.37 -7.61 -9.25
CA ALA A 261 -0.30 -7.45 -8.28
C ALA A 261 0.98 -6.95 -8.97
N THR A 262 1.87 -6.33 -8.22
CA THR A 262 3.19 -5.88 -8.72
C THR A 262 4.29 -6.60 -7.97
N ILE A 263 5.24 -7.20 -8.70
CA ILE A 263 6.44 -7.84 -8.14
C ILE A 263 7.65 -7.39 -8.96
N GLY A 264 8.67 -6.88 -8.31
CA GLY A 264 9.92 -6.48 -8.98
C GLY A 264 9.73 -5.44 -10.10
N GLY A 265 8.70 -4.59 -10.00
CA GLY A 265 8.36 -3.61 -11.03
C GLY A 265 7.49 -4.16 -12.18
N LEU A 266 7.30 -5.48 -12.27
CA LEU A 266 6.42 -6.14 -13.23
C LEU A 266 4.99 -6.20 -12.68
N ILE A 267 3.99 -5.98 -13.55
CA ILE A 267 2.57 -6.03 -13.17
C ILE A 267 1.95 -7.31 -13.70
N TYR A 268 1.25 -8.04 -12.85
CA TYR A 268 0.57 -9.29 -13.21
C TYR A 268 -0.94 -9.06 -13.27
N ALA A 269 -1.56 -9.55 -14.35
CA ALA A 269 -3.01 -9.61 -14.53
C ALA A 269 -3.47 -11.07 -14.43
N VAL A 270 -4.23 -11.38 -13.39
CA VAL A 270 -4.55 -12.76 -12.95
C VAL A 270 -6.01 -13.07 -13.18
N GLY A 271 -6.29 -14.13 -13.94
CA GLY A 271 -7.64 -14.63 -14.14
C GLY A 271 -8.60 -13.60 -14.73
N GLY A 272 -9.81 -13.52 -14.16
CA GLY A 272 -10.87 -12.66 -14.64
C GLY A 272 -11.84 -13.35 -15.59
N HIS A 273 -12.55 -12.57 -16.42
CA HIS A 273 -13.56 -13.05 -17.38
C HIS A 273 -13.42 -12.28 -18.69
N ASP A 274 -13.34 -12.99 -19.82
CA ASP A 274 -13.11 -12.40 -21.15
C ASP A 274 -14.40 -11.97 -21.89
N GLY A 275 -15.56 -12.26 -21.28
CA GLY A 275 -16.89 -12.07 -21.88
C GLY A 275 -17.57 -13.37 -22.26
N VAL A 276 -16.80 -14.46 -22.42
CA VAL A 276 -17.28 -15.80 -22.76
C VAL A 276 -17.04 -16.77 -21.61
N LYS A 277 -15.83 -16.79 -21.07
CA LYS A 277 -15.42 -17.73 -20.02
C LYS A 277 -14.58 -17.04 -18.93
N ARG A 278 -14.47 -17.71 -17.80
CA ARG A 278 -13.51 -17.37 -16.76
C ARG A 278 -12.13 -17.84 -17.17
N LEU A 279 -11.14 -17.16 -16.66
CA LEU A 279 -9.75 -17.35 -17.08
C LEU A 279 -8.93 -17.93 -15.93
N LYS A 280 -8.05 -18.87 -16.26
CA LYS A 280 -6.95 -19.30 -15.41
C LYS A 280 -5.61 -18.71 -15.86
N SER A 281 -5.59 -18.10 -17.05
CA SER A 281 -4.40 -17.49 -17.63
C SER A 281 -3.95 -16.27 -16.85
N VAL A 282 -2.64 -16.05 -16.86
CA VAL A 282 -1.98 -14.90 -16.23
C VAL A 282 -1.07 -14.25 -17.25
N GLU A 283 -1.10 -12.93 -17.32
CA GLU A 283 -0.21 -12.13 -18.14
C GLU A 283 0.62 -11.20 -17.25
N CYS A 284 1.89 -11.03 -17.61
CA CYS A 284 2.85 -10.15 -16.95
C CYS A 284 3.20 -8.98 -17.84
N PHE A 285 3.09 -7.77 -17.33
CA PHE A 285 3.43 -6.53 -18.02
C PHE A 285 4.80 -6.03 -17.62
N ASP A 286 5.69 -5.97 -18.58
CA ASP A 286 6.97 -5.26 -18.46
C ASP A 286 6.73 -3.78 -18.75
N VAL A 287 6.78 -2.95 -17.72
CA VAL A 287 6.50 -1.51 -17.80
C VAL A 287 7.57 -0.78 -18.63
N ILE A 288 8.82 -1.23 -18.56
CA ILE A 288 9.95 -0.59 -19.25
C ILE A 288 9.85 -0.85 -20.75
N ASN A 289 9.62 -2.10 -21.13
CA ASN A 289 9.50 -2.52 -22.54
C ASN A 289 8.09 -2.31 -23.09
N ASN A 290 7.13 -1.92 -22.25
CA ASN A 290 5.72 -1.71 -22.59
C ASN A 290 5.12 -2.91 -23.35
N CYS A 291 5.32 -4.13 -22.84
CA CYS A 291 4.82 -5.36 -23.46
C CYS A 291 4.26 -6.34 -22.43
N TRP A 292 3.27 -7.13 -22.87
CA TRP A 292 2.67 -8.20 -22.09
C TRP A 292 3.24 -9.56 -22.49
N LEU A 293 3.53 -10.41 -21.51
CA LEU A 293 4.04 -11.77 -21.71
C LEU A 293 3.17 -12.74 -20.92
N PRO A 294 2.82 -13.91 -21.48
CA PRO A 294 2.15 -14.96 -20.73
C PRO A 294 3.10 -15.58 -19.71
N VAL A 295 2.56 -15.94 -18.55
CA VAL A 295 3.26 -16.71 -17.51
C VAL A 295 2.42 -17.92 -17.13
N SER A 296 2.96 -18.80 -16.28
CA SER A 296 2.25 -20.03 -15.88
C SER A 296 0.84 -19.75 -15.37
N PRO A 297 -0.18 -20.41 -15.92
CA PRO A 297 -1.56 -20.23 -15.51
C PRO A 297 -1.82 -20.84 -14.13
N MET A 298 -2.87 -20.38 -13.45
CA MET A 298 -3.42 -21.04 -12.27
C MET A 298 -3.95 -22.44 -12.59
N ASP A 299 -4.09 -23.29 -11.60
CA ASP A 299 -4.66 -24.64 -11.78
C ASP A 299 -6.14 -24.60 -12.18
N SER A 300 -6.89 -23.62 -11.66
CA SER A 300 -8.32 -23.47 -11.90
C SER A 300 -8.69 -22.07 -12.40
N GLU A 301 -9.77 -21.99 -13.16
CA GLU A 301 -10.35 -20.74 -13.61
C GLU A 301 -10.95 -19.96 -12.44
N ARG A 302 -10.69 -18.65 -12.37
CA ARG A 302 -11.31 -17.80 -11.37
C ARG A 302 -11.42 -16.34 -11.79
N SER A 303 -12.53 -15.73 -11.42
CA SER A 303 -12.79 -14.31 -11.51
C SER A 303 -13.10 -13.75 -10.13
N VAL A 304 -13.06 -12.44 -9.95
CA VAL A 304 -13.35 -11.75 -8.69
C VAL A 304 -12.59 -12.30 -7.47
N ALA A 305 -11.39 -12.82 -7.69
CA ALA A 305 -10.48 -13.27 -6.65
C ALA A 305 -9.74 -12.07 -6.05
N GLY A 306 -9.41 -12.17 -4.78
CA GLY A 306 -8.45 -11.26 -4.15
C GLY A 306 -7.03 -11.58 -4.61
N VAL A 307 -6.29 -10.58 -5.09
CA VAL A 307 -4.90 -10.76 -5.54
C VAL A 307 -4.02 -9.66 -4.95
N THR A 308 -2.89 -10.04 -4.39
CA THR A 308 -1.88 -9.12 -3.89
C THR A 308 -0.48 -9.74 -3.94
N ALA A 309 0.54 -8.95 -3.77
CA ALA A 309 1.92 -9.42 -3.64
C ALA A 309 2.46 -9.15 -2.23
N MET A 310 3.26 -10.08 -1.72
CA MET A 310 3.98 -9.96 -0.47
C MET A 310 5.27 -10.80 -0.57
N ASP A 311 6.39 -10.25 -0.09
CA ASP A 311 7.69 -10.94 -0.05
C ASP A 311 8.14 -11.53 -1.41
N ASN A 312 7.93 -10.76 -2.50
CA ASN A 312 8.24 -11.15 -3.88
C ASN A 312 7.50 -12.39 -4.42
N VAL A 313 6.39 -12.78 -3.79
CA VAL A 313 5.45 -13.78 -4.31
C VAL A 313 4.06 -13.15 -4.43
N MET A 314 3.24 -13.70 -5.31
CA MET A 314 1.86 -13.26 -5.51
C MET A 314 0.89 -14.25 -4.91
N TYR A 315 -0.14 -13.74 -4.25
CA TYR A 315 -1.21 -14.53 -3.66
C TYR A 315 -2.52 -14.30 -4.40
N CYS A 316 -3.24 -15.39 -4.64
CA CYS A 316 -4.59 -15.37 -5.24
C CYS A 316 -5.53 -16.16 -4.34
N VAL A 317 -6.57 -15.50 -3.81
CA VAL A 317 -7.42 -16.05 -2.75
C VAL A 317 -8.88 -15.97 -3.17
N GLY A 318 -9.60 -17.08 -3.01
CA GLY A 318 -11.01 -17.17 -3.29
C GLY A 318 -11.38 -16.93 -4.76
N GLY A 319 -12.48 -16.22 -4.98
CA GLY A 319 -13.03 -15.93 -6.29
C GLY A 319 -14.22 -16.79 -6.63
N PHE A 320 -14.56 -16.84 -7.93
CA PHE A 320 -15.68 -17.62 -8.47
C PHE A 320 -15.27 -18.34 -9.76
N ASN A 321 -15.52 -19.66 -9.83
CA ASN A 321 -15.10 -20.49 -10.96
C ASN A 321 -16.20 -20.70 -12.02
N GLY A 322 -17.40 -20.14 -11.80
CA GLY A 322 -18.55 -20.32 -12.66
C GLY A 322 -19.65 -21.19 -12.05
N PHE A 323 -19.29 -21.99 -11.06
CA PHE A 323 -20.19 -22.93 -10.38
C PHE A 323 -20.31 -22.60 -8.89
N SER A 324 -19.21 -22.26 -8.26
CA SER A 324 -19.14 -22.02 -6.81
C SER A 324 -18.20 -20.86 -6.46
N HIS A 325 -18.50 -20.23 -5.33
CA HIS A 325 -17.57 -19.36 -4.64
C HIS A 325 -16.46 -20.22 -4.03
N LEU A 326 -15.22 -19.74 -4.12
CA LEU A 326 -14.04 -20.50 -3.74
C LEU A 326 -13.53 -20.10 -2.37
N LYS A 327 -13.01 -21.05 -1.60
CA LYS A 327 -12.26 -20.80 -0.36
C LYS A 327 -10.77 -21.13 -0.48
N ASP A 328 -10.38 -21.77 -1.59
CA ASP A 328 -9.00 -22.13 -1.84
C ASP A 328 -8.15 -20.90 -2.12
N ALA A 329 -6.90 -21.01 -1.73
CA ALA A 329 -5.88 -19.97 -1.87
C ALA A 329 -4.61 -20.58 -2.45
N CYS A 330 -3.91 -19.80 -3.25
CA CYS A 330 -2.64 -20.20 -3.84
C CYS A 330 -1.67 -19.03 -3.92
N MET A 331 -0.39 -19.35 -4.01
CA MET A 331 0.68 -18.38 -4.23
C MET A 331 1.46 -18.72 -5.48
N TYR A 332 1.98 -17.70 -6.16
CA TYR A 332 2.82 -17.81 -7.34
C TYR A 332 4.21 -17.28 -7.05
N ASP A 333 5.23 -18.09 -7.29
CA ASP A 333 6.63 -17.69 -7.19
C ASP A 333 7.19 -17.43 -8.61
N PRO A 334 7.46 -16.17 -8.97
CA PRO A 334 7.95 -15.82 -10.30
C PRO A 334 9.36 -16.35 -10.61
N ARG A 335 10.14 -16.71 -9.58
CA ARG A 335 11.52 -17.23 -9.77
C ARG A 335 11.52 -18.64 -10.36
N ILE A 336 10.46 -19.40 -10.09
CA ILE A 336 10.31 -20.79 -10.57
C ILE A 336 9.10 -20.95 -11.51
N ASP A 337 8.37 -19.85 -11.78
CA ASP A 337 7.17 -19.80 -12.62
C ASP A 337 6.13 -20.86 -12.24
N LYS A 338 5.80 -20.96 -10.93
CA LYS A 338 4.86 -21.98 -10.43
C LYS A 338 3.86 -21.44 -9.43
N TRP A 339 2.65 -22.00 -9.51
CA TRP A 339 1.60 -21.84 -8.51
C TRP A 339 1.69 -22.97 -7.48
N MET A 340 1.46 -22.64 -6.23
CA MET A 340 1.48 -23.57 -5.09
C MET A 340 0.24 -23.30 -4.22
N ALA A 341 -0.44 -24.36 -3.79
CA ALA A 341 -1.56 -24.23 -2.86
C ALA A 341 -1.07 -23.81 -1.47
N ILE A 342 -1.82 -22.97 -0.79
CA ILE A 342 -1.67 -22.64 0.61
C ILE A 342 -2.95 -23.02 1.37
N ALA A 343 -2.98 -22.84 2.70
CA ALA A 343 -4.17 -23.16 3.49
C ALA A 343 -5.41 -22.42 2.97
N ASN A 344 -6.54 -23.12 3.00
CA ASN A 344 -7.83 -22.56 2.61
C ASN A 344 -8.39 -21.63 3.67
N MET A 345 -9.13 -20.60 3.25
CA MET A 345 -9.94 -19.76 4.13
C MET A 345 -11.00 -20.59 4.89
N SER A 346 -11.53 -20.07 5.98
CA SER A 346 -12.61 -20.68 6.75
C SER A 346 -13.88 -20.81 5.93
N GLN A 347 -14.18 -19.82 5.07
CA GLN A 347 -15.36 -19.77 4.21
C GLN A 347 -15.03 -19.32 2.77
N PRO A 348 -15.89 -19.67 1.79
CA PRO A 348 -15.73 -19.17 0.42
C PRO A 348 -15.93 -17.67 0.35
N ARG A 349 -15.18 -17.00 -0.52
CA ARG A 349 -15.31 -15.54 -0.78
C ARG A 349 -15.04 -15.22 -2.24
N SER A 350 -15.96 -14.54 -2.88
CA SER A 350 -15.75 -13.87 -4.17
C SER A 350 -15.99 -12.36 -4.01
N SER A 351 -15.49 -11.55 -4.92
CA SER A 351 -15.64 -10.08 -4.85
C SER A 351 -15.14 -9.45 -3.54
N SER A 352 -14.21 -10.14 -2.88
CA SER A 352 -13.48 -9.70 -1.71
C SER A 352 -12.21 -8.96 -2.14
N CYS A 353 -11.66 -8.15 -1.25
CA CYS A 353 -10.33 -7.57 -1.43
C CYS A 353 -9.29 -8.36 -0.64
N LEU A 354 -8.08 -8.44 -1.19
CA LEU A 354 -6.92 -9.02 -0.53
C LEU A 354 -5.82 -7.97 -0.45
N VAL A 355 -5.32 -7.72 0.73
CA VAL A 355 -4.20 -6.78 0.97
C VAL A 355 -3.13 -7.42 1.82
N ALA A 356 -1.89 -6.99 1.62
CA ALA A 356 -0.75 -7.42 2.42
C ALA A 356 -0.35 -6.30 3.38
N MET A 357 -0.24 -6.62 4.67
CA MET A 357 0.20 -5.68 5.70
C MET A 357 1.04 -6.39 6.74
N LYS A 358 2.21 -5.85 7.07
CA LYS A 358 3.13 -6.38 8.11
C LYS A 358 3.42 -7.88 7.98
N GLY A 359 3.69 -8.36 6.76
CA GLY A 359 4.01 -9.78 6.51
C GLY A 359 2.85 -10.75 6.67
N ARG A 360 1.61 -10.24 6.64
CA ARG A 360 0.36 -11.00 6.69
C ARG A 360 -0.57 -10.58 5.57
N LEU A 361 -1.50 -11.46 5.20
CA LEU A 361 -2.54 -11.15 4.24
C LEU A 361 -3.88 -10.97 4.96
N TYR A 362 -4.66 -10.01 4.51
CA TYR A 362 -6.00 -9.78 5.00
C TYR A 362 -6.98 -9.89 3.84
N VAL A 363 -7.95 -10.79 3.95
CA VAL A 363 -9.07 -10.91 3.01
C VAL A 363 -10.31 -10.30 3.64
N LEU A 364 -10.85 -9.28 2.97
CA LEU A 364 -11.92 -8.45 3.49
C LEU A 364 -13.22 -8.74 2.74
N GLY A 365 -14.32 -8.92 3.48
CA GLY A 365 -15.68 -8.98 2.96
C GLY A 365 -15.90 -10.02 1.86
N GLY A 366 -16.65 -9.63 0.84
CA GLY A 366 -16.99 -10.47 -0.31
C GLY A 366 -18.36 -11.11 -0.24
N PHE A 367 -18.55 -12.16 -1.04
CA PHE A 367 -19.82 -12.84 -1.21
C PHE A 367 -19.65 -14.37 -1.28
N ASN A 368 -20.51 -15.12 -0.59
CA ASN A 368 -20.56 -16.58 -0.59
C ASN A 368 -21.98 -17.14 -0.76
N GLY A 369 -22.91 -16.33 -1.23
CA GLY A 369 -24.36 -16.47 -1.17
C GLY A 369 -25.00 -15.43 -0.26
N GLN A 370 -24.18 -14.82 0.61
CA GLN A 370 -24.52 -13.70 1.48
C GLN A 370 -23.43 -12.64 1.38
N PHE A 371 -23.79 -11.37 1.62
CA PHE A 371 -22.82 -10.28 1.72
C PHE A 371 -22.05 -10.42 3.02
N LEU A 372 -20.74 -10.33 2.96
CA LEU A 372 -19.85 -10.52 4.10
C LEU A 372 -19.28 -9.20 4.60
N GLN A 373 -19.20 -9.08 5.91
CA GLN A 373 -18.41 -8.05 6.61
C GLN A 373 -17.16 -8.63 7.28
N SER A 374 -17.10 -9.96 7.40
CA SER A 374 -16.02 -10.66 8.08
C SER A 374 -14.68 -10.51 7.38
N VAL A 375 -13.62 -10.51 8.17
CA VAL A 375 -12.24 -10.40 7.73
C VAL A 375 -11.44 -11.60 8.25
N GLU A 376 -10.63 -12.20 7.38
CA GLU A 376 -9.69 -13.26 7.77
C GLU A 376 -8.26 -12.80 7.52
N MET A 377 -7.37 -13.10 8.43
CA MET A 377 -5.94 -12.84 8.34
C MET A 377 -5.19 -14.16 8.12
N TYR A 378 -4.26 -14.17 7.17
CA TYR A 378 -3.37 -15.29 6.89
C TYR A 378 -1.98 -15.04 7.44
N ASP A 379 -1.46 -15.97 8.22
CA ASP A 379 -0.08 -16.01 8.66
C ASP A 379 0.72 -17.01 7.79
N PRO A 380 1.66 -16.54 6.94
CA PRO A 380 2.45 -17.42 6.08
C PRO A 380 3.33 -18.41 6.85
N ARG A 381 3.76 -18.03 8.04
CA ARG A 381 4.64 -18.90 8.87
C ARG A 381 3.87 -20.08 9.45
N ALA A 382 2.64 -19.82 9.87
CA ALA A 382 1.74 -20.87 10.39
C ALA A 382 1.00 -21.61 9.27
N ASN A 383 0.96 -21.04 8.05
CA ASN A 383 0.12 -21.46 6.94
C ASN A 383 -1.34 -21.66 7.39
N SER A 384 -1.91 -20.66 8.06
CA SER A 384 -3.26 -20.72 8.61
C SER A 384 -3.97 -19.38 8.50
N TRP A 385 -5.31 -19.44 8.45
CA TRP A 385 -6.21 -18.30 8.48
C TRP A 385 -6.87 -18.19 9.83
N GLU A 386 -7.04 -16.97 10.33
CA GLU A 386 -7.80 -16.66 11.54
C GLU A 386 -8.74 -15.47 11.31
N LEU A 387 -9.88 -15.47 12.03
CA LEU A 387 -10.81 -14.33 11.99
C LEU A 387 -10.25 -13.19 12.83
N VAL A 388 -10.39 -11.98 12.32
CA VAL A 388 -10.12 -10.72 13.01
C VAL A 388 -11.42 -9.90 13.05
N ALA A 389 -11.40 -8.69 13.62
CA ALA A 389 -12.60 -7.87 13.74
C ALA A 389 -13.30 -7.65 12.40
N ASP A 390 -14.61 -7.78 12.41
CA ASP A 390 -15.49 -7.55 11.27
C ASP A 390 -15.52 -6.06 10.91
N MET A 391 -15.63 -5.74 9.60
CA MET A 391 -15.97 -4.38 9.13
C MET A 391 -17.31 -3.93 9.71
N THR A 392 -17.55 -2.62 9.77
CA THR A 392 -18.81 -2.09 10.32
C THR A 392 -20.01 -2.37 9.39
N MET A 393 -19.75 -2.67 8.11
CA MET A 393 -20.77 -3.03 7.15
C MET A 393 -20.31 -4.12 6.18
N THR A 394 -21.29 -4.77 5.52
CA THR A 394 -20.98 -5.73 4.44
C THR A 394 -20.46 -5.02 3.21
N ARG A 395 -19.44 -5.59 2.54
CA ARG A 395 -18.86 -5.01 1.32
C ARG A 395 -18.55 -6.06 0.27
N VAL A 396 -19.00 -5.79 -0.97
CA VAL A 396 -18.60 -6.53 -2.17
C VAL A 396 -18.21 -5.56 -3.28
N HIS A 397 -17.32 -5.97 -4.17
CA HIS A 397 -16.85 -5.15 -5.30
C HIS A 397 -16.33 -3.77 -4.88
N PHE A 398 -15.70 -3.70 -3.74
CA PHE A 398 -15.05 -2.52 -3.17
C PHE A 398 -13.55 -2.50 -3.47
N GLY A 399 -12.86 -1.47 -3.07
CA GLY A 399 -11.41 -1.39 -3.12
C GLY A 399 -10.81 -1.47 -1.72
N ALA A 400 -9.55 -1.91 -1.63
CA ALA A 400 -8.81 -1.87 -0.38
C ALA A 400 -7.35 -1.50 -0.61
N SER A 401 -6.73 -0.89 0.39
CA SER A 401 -5.33 -0.49 0.39
C SER A 401 -4.77 -0.51 1.80
N VAL A 402 -3.46 -0.36 1.94
CA VAL A 402 -2.76 -0.12 3.21
C VAL A 402 -2.33 1.34 3.23
N MET A 403 -2.56 2.03 4.35
CA MET A 403 -2.02 3.37 4.59
C MET A 403 -0.55 3.34 4.91
#